data_98af5b6a065adb59352117148a9e866f
#
_entry.id   98af5b6a065adb59352117148a9e866f
#
_cell.length_a   1.000
_cell.length_b   1.000
_cell.length_c   1.000
_cell.angle_alpha   90.00
_cell.angle_beta   90.00
_cell.angle_gamma   90.00
#
_symmetry.space_group_name_H-M   'P 1'
#
loop_
_entity.id
_entity.type
_entity.pdbx_description
1 polymer ?
#
loop_
_entity_poly.entity_id
_entity_poly.type
_entity_poly.pdbx_seq_one_letter_code
_entity_poly.pdbx_strand_id
1 'polypeptide(L)' 'MVAQRYRVNTPTLAIVEIKGQKTTMYVQTGDVVTVVDGPLDGMRLVDVNWNGQTAMMFTIDLRERAELVS' A
#
# COMPACT_ATOMS: atom_id res chain seq x y z
N MET A 1 -17.64 7.67 -0.91
CA MET A 1 -16.25 8.01 -1.25
C MET A 1 -15.60 6.81 -1.93
N VAL A 2 -14.91 7.05 -3.03
CA VAL A 2 -14.30 5.96 -3.81
C VAL A 2 -12.89 5.72 -3.29
N ALA A 3 -12.59 4.49 -2.95
CA ALA A 3 -11.25 4.12 -2.53
C ALA A 3 -10.31 4.11 -3.75
N GLN A 4 -9.09 4.53 -3.55
CA GLN A 4 -8.09 4.56 -4.61
C GLN A 4 -7.34 3.25 -4.65
N ARG A 5 -7.21 2.69 -5.84
CA ARG A 5 -6.48 1.43 -6.05
C ARG A 5 -5.24 1.70 -6.88
N TYR A 6 -4.15 1.07 -6.47
CA TYR A 6 -2.86 1.22 -7.12
C TYR A 6 -2.34 -0.15 -7.52
N ARG A 7 -1.82 -0.25 -8.74
CA ARG A 7 -1.10 -1.45 -9.18
C ARG A 7 0.39 -1.19 -9.04
N VAL A 8 1.07 -2.10 -8.37
CA VAL A 8 2.50 -1.96 -8.10
C VAL A 8 3.29 -2.28 -9.38
N ASN A 9 4.18 -1.38 -9.77
CA ASN A 9 5.03 -1.54 -10.94
C ASN A 9 6.41 -2.07 -10.58
N THR A 10 6.87 -1.76 -9.38
CA THR A 10 8.19 -2.15 -8.89
C THR A 10 7.98 -2.66 -7.47
N PRO A 11 8.56 -3.79 -7.08
CA PRO A 11 8.35 -4.30 -5.73
C PRO A 11 8.67 -3.24 -4.68
N THR A 12 7.79 -3.10 -3.70
CA THR A 12 7.94 -2.09 -2.67
C THR A 12 7.53 -2.66 -1.32
N LEU A 13 8.02 -2.04 -0.26
CA LEU A 13 7.80 -2.52 1.09
C LEU A 13 6.41 -2.16 1.60
N ALA A 14 5.81 -3.09 2.30
CA ALA A 14 4.61 -2.85 3.09
C ALA A 14 4.85 -3.37 4.50
N ILE A 15 4.21 -2.73 5.48
CA ILE A 15 4.29 -3.15 6.87
C ILE A 15 2.98 -3.84 7.20
N VAL A 16 3.06 -5.10 7.61
CA VAL A 16 1.87 -5.87 7.98
C VAL A 16 2.00 -6.26 9.45
N GLU A 17 0.86 -6.46 10.09
CA GLU A 17 0.83 -6.91 11.47
C GLU A 17 0.31 -8.33 11.51
N ILE A 18 1.12 -9.25 12.02
CA ILE A 18 0.77 -10.66 12.13
C ILE A 18 0.90 -11.03 13.58
N LYS A 19 -0.22 -11.46 14.19
CA LYS A 19 -0.27 -11.88 15.59
C LYS A 19 0.32 -10.83 16.53
N GLY A 20 -0.01 -9.56 16.28
CA GLY A 20 0.44 -8.46 17.11
C GLY A 20 1.86 -7.99 16.84
N GLN A 21 2.55 -8.59 15.89
CA GLN A 21 3.91 -8.19 15.55
C GLN A 21 3.94 -7.57 14.17
N LYS A 22 4.63 -6.44 14.05
CA LYS A 22 4.80 -5.78 12.76
C LYS A 22 5.97 -6.40 12.02
N THR A 23 5.75 -6.69 10.76
CA THR A 23 6.80 -7.22 9.90
C THR A 23 6.71 -6.56 8.54
N THR A 24 7.81 -6.57 7.81
CA THR A 24 7.83 -5.99 6.46
C THR A 24 7.73 -7.11 5.44
N MET A 25 6.98 -6.82 4.37
CA MET A 25 6.85 -7.74 3.24
C MET A 25 6.92 -6.92 1.97
N TYR A 26 7.36 -7.55 0.89
CA TYR A 26 7.38 -6.89 -0.41
C TYR A 26 6.08 -7.14 -1.14
N VAL A 27 5.46 -6.05 -1.59
CA VAL A 27 4.35 -6.12 -2.53
C VAL A 27 4.95 -6.27 -3.92
N GLN A 28 4.51 -7.27 -4.65
CA GLN A 28 5.12 -7.64 -5.91
C GLN A 28 4.53 -6.86 -7.07
N THR A 29 5.28 -6.79 -8.16
CA THR A 29 4.81 -6.18 -9.39
C THR A 29 3.52 -6.86 -9.85
N GLY A 30 2.53 -6.06 -10.17
CA GLY A 30 1.22 -6.56 -10.59
C GLY A 30 0.20 -6.65 -9.47
N ASP A 31 0.64 -6.62 -8.21
CA ASP A 31 -0.30 -6.62 -7.10
C ASP A 31 -1.06 -5.31 -7.04
N VAL A 32 -2.31 -5.37 -6.62
CA VAL A 32 -3.15 -4.20 -6.46
C VAL A 32 -3.43 -4.00 -4.98
N VAL A 33 -3.22 -2.78 -4.51
CA VAL A 33 -3.54 -2.39 -3.13
C VAL A 33 -4.60 -1.30 -3.17
N THR A 34 -5.48 -1.30 -2.18
CA THR A 34 -6.54 -0.30 -2.06
C THR A 34 -6.24 0.58 -0.86
N VAL A 35 -6.14 1.89 -1.08
CA VAL A 35 -5.94 2.84 0.02
C VAL A 35 -7.26 2.99 0.76
N VAL A 36 -7.25 2.70 2.06
CA VAL A 36 -8.47 2.73 2.86
C VAL A 36 -8.51 3.89 3.83
N ASP A 37 -7.37 4.52 4.10
CA ASP A 37 -7.34 5.64 5.05
C ASP A 37 -6.10 6.49 4.79
N GLY A 38 -6.28 7.81 4.93
CA GLY A 38 -5.22 8.78 4.89
C GLY A 38 -5.04 9.43 3.53
N PRO A 39 -4.61 10.69 3.54
CA PRO A 39 -4.32 11.39 2.30
C PRO A 39 -2.98 10.93 1.73
N LEU A 40 -2.87 10.97 0.40
CA LEU A 40 -1.65 10.57 -0.29
C LEU A 40 -0.74 11.78 -0.48
N ASP A 41 -0.36 12.42 0.60
CA ASP A 41 0.53 13.57 0.56
C ASP A 41 1.74 13.35 1.46
N GLY A 42 2.86 13.90 1.05
CA GLY A 42 4.08 13.87 1.85
C GLY A 42 4.67 12.48 1.98
N MET A 43 5.45 12.29 3.04
CA MET A 43 6.15 11.04 3.30
C MET A 43 5.46 10.30 4.46
N ARG A 44 4.20 10.01 4.27
CA ARG A 44 3.37 9.40 5.30
C ARG A 44 3.16 7.92 5.03
N LEU A 45 2.83 7.20 6.09
CA LEU A 45 2.28 5.86 5.97
C LEU A 45 0.77 5.97 5.83
N VAL A 46 0.19 5.20 4.93
CA VAL A 46 -1.25 5.10 4.79
C VAL A 46 -1.66 3.65 4.92
N ASP A 47 -2.89 3.44 5.37
CA ASP A 47 -3.44 2.10 5.47
C ASP A 47 -3.95 1.66 4.12
N VAL A 48 -3.58 0.45 3.73
CA VAL A 48 -4.04 -0.14 2.47
C VAL A 48 -4.58 -1.54 2.75
N ASN A 49 -5.47 -1.99 1.89
CA ASN A 49 -5.91 -3.36 1.87
C ASN A 49 -5.11 -4.08 0.78
N TRP A 50 -4.43 -5.15 1.18
CA TRP A 50 -3.58 -5.93 0.30
C TRP A 50 -3.89 -7.40 0.53
N ASN A 51 -4.48 -8.03 -0.50
CA ASN A 51 -4.85 -9.46 -0.42
C ASN A 51 -5.75 -9.78 0.78
N GLY A 52 -6.69 -8.88 1.08
CA GLY A 52 -7.63 -9.09 2.16
C GLY A 52 -7.12 -8.78 3.55
N GLN A 53 -5.91 -8.29 3.68
CA GLN A 53 -5.36 -7.89 4.97
C GLN A 53 -4.96 -6.43 4.95
N THR A 54 -4.95 -5.81 6.12
CA THR A 54 -4.55 -4.43 6.26
C THR A 54 -3.04 -4.35 6.36
N ALA A 55 -2.46 -3.44 5.59
CA ALA A 55 -1.03 -3.17 5.61
C ALA A 55 -0.83 -1.67 5.62
N MET A 56 0.40 -1.23 5.85
CA MET A 56 0.77 0.17 5.75
C MET A 56 1.85 0.31 4.70
N MET A 57 1.73 1.36 3.88
CA MET A 57 2.72 1.64 2.84
C MET A 57 3.03 3.12 2.86
N PHE A 58 4.26 3.47 2.46
CA PHE A 58 4.62 4.87 2.30
C PHE A 58 3.93 5.44 1.07
N THR A 59 3.38 6.65 1.21
CA THR A 59 2.72 7.31 0.08
C THR A 59 3.68 7.53 -1.08
N ILE A 60 4.94 7.82 -0.78
CA ILE A 60 5.91 8.04 -1.85
C ILE A 60 6.13 6.79 -2.68
N ASP A 61 6.08 5.60 -2.06
CA ASP A 61 6.19 4.37 -2.81
C ASP A 61 5.00 4.16 -3.73
N LEU A 62 3.81 4.48 -3.24
CA LEU A 62 2.61 4.37 -4.08
C LEU A 62 2.68 5.31 -5.28
N ARG A 63 3.25 6.50 -5.10
CA ARG A 63 3.35 7.48 -6.18
C ARG A 63 4.45 7.14 -7.17
N GLU A 64 5.56 6.54 -6.72
CA GLU A 64 6.71 6.31 -7.58
C GLU A 64 6.85 4.88 -8.06
N ARG A 65 6.31 3.91 -7.32
CA ARG A 65 6.47 2.49 -7.64
C ARG A 65 5.16 1.80 -7.97
N ALA A 66 4.09 2.56 -8.07
CA ALA A 66 2.78 2.04 -8.43
C ALA A 66 2.06 3.07 -9.27
N GLU A 67 0.96 2.64 -9.90
CA GLU A 67 0.13 3.55 -10.68
C GLU A 67 -1.31 3.44 -10.24
N LEU A 68 -1.99 4.57 -10.25
CA LEU A 68 -3.41 4.61 -9.91
C LEU A 68 -4.21 3.93 -11.02
N VAL A 69 -5.03 2.95 -10.66
CA VAL A 69 -5.81 2.21 -11.64
C VAL A 69 -7.31 2.43 -11.47
N SER A 70 -7.74 3.00 -10.35
CA SER A 70 -9.14 3.42 -10.22
C SER A 70 -9.36 4.28 -8.98
#